data_0d03ec52ed238ae163c902609e45a747
#
_entry.id   0d03ec52ed238ae163c902609e45a747
#
_cell.length_a   1.000
_cell.length_b   1.000
_cell.length_c   1.000
_cell.angle_alpha   90.00
_cell.angle_beta   90.00
_cell.angle_gamma   90.00
#
_symmetry.space_group_name_H-M   'P 1'
#
loop_
_entity.id
_entity.type
_entity.pdbx_description
1 polymer ?
#
loop_
_entity_poly.entity_id
_entity_poly.type
_entity_poly.pdbx_seq_one_letter_code
_entity_poly.pdbx_strand_id
1 'polypeptide(L)'
;TRLIKKCNMKSGPLMYWMSRDQRAKDNWALLFTQDLAVKYNLPVIVVFCLVPQFLGATTRQYSFMLEGLKEVEKALAEKNISFFFITGLPGKKIPEFVEKHTVGALVTDFSPLRIKREWKKEIVQKIDIPCYEVDAHNIVPCWTASPKQEYGAYTFRPKIHRALPEFLENYPTLKKHPVTWKEKKGKADWKKSMLTLEIDQTVPPVDWLKPGEKFAQKTLRTFLKNKLLLYDKERNDPTKDAQSNLSPYIHFGQISAQRIALEVLKSSLAGKVKDVFLEELIVRRELSDNFCYYNPDYDTIKAFPRWAKETLSNHRKDRREYLYTQDQLEHGDTQDPH
;
A
#
# COMPACT_ATOMS: atom_id res chain seq x y z
N THR A 1 -13.95 -1.84 -6.67
CA THR A 1 -13.47 -2.78 -7.70
C THR A 1 -13.80 -2.26 -9.08
N ARG A 2 -12.90 -2.45 -10.05
CA ARG A 2 -13.15 -2.18 -11.48
C ARG A 2 -12.56 -3.29 -12.36
N LEU A 3 -13.25 -3.59 -13.47
CA LEU A 3 -12.76 -4.51 -14.49
C LEU A 3 -11.85 -3.74 -15.44
N ILE A 4 -10.57 -4.15 -15.53
CA ILE A 4 -9.56 -3.50 -16.40
C ILE A 4 -9.26 -4.28 -17.69
N LYS A 5 -9.60 -5.57 -17.72
CA LYS A 5 -9.62 -6.39 -18.95
C LYS A 5 -10.83 -7.30 -18.94
N LYS A 6 -11.64 -7.23 -20.01
CA LYS A 6 -12.79 -8.11 -20.23
C LYS A 6 -12.37 -9.27 -21.11
N CYS A 7 -12.46 -10.49 -20.59
CA CYS A 7 -12.23 -11.76 -21.28
C CYS A 7 -13.14 -12.83 -20.69
N ASN A 8 -13.20 -14.00 -21.30
CA ASN A 8 -13.86 -15.16 -20.72
C ASN A 8 -13.00 -15.73 -19.57
N MET A 9 -13.65 -16.06 -18.46
CA MET A 9 -13.00 -16.72 -17.35
C MET A 9 -12.64 -18.16 -17.72
N LYS A 10 -11.42 -18.61 -17.40
CA LYS A 10 -10.97 -19.98 -17.55
C LYS A 10 -11.26 -20.79 -16.28
N SER A 11 -11.21 -22.11 -16.39
CA SER A 11 -11.55 -23.04 -15.29
C SER A 11 -10.46 -23.22 -14.22
N GLY A 12 -9.38 -22.42 -14.26
CA GLY A 12 -8.28 -22.47 -13.29
C GLY A 12 -8.53 -21.65 -12.03
N PRO A 13 -7.54 -21.58 -11.12
CA PRO A 13 -7.67 -20.85 -9.87
C PRO A 13 -7.89 -19.36 -10.12
N LEU A 14 -8.59 -18.68 -9.20
CA LEU A 14 -8.60 -17.23 -9.18
C LEU A 14 -7.37 -16.73 -8.42
N MET A 15 -6.61 -15.87 -9.07
CA MET A 15 -5.35 -15.36 -8.57
C MET A 15 -5.49 -13.94 -8.05
N TYR A 16 -5.11 -13.71 -6.81
CA TYR A 16 -4.85 -12.37 -6.30
C TYR A 16 -3.35 -12.07 -6.36
N TRP A 17 -2.95 -11.13 -7.22
CA TRP A 17 -1.61 -10.58 -7.21
C TRP A 17 -1.50 -9.50 -6.14
N MET A 18 -1.07 -9.93 -4.96
CA MET A 18 -0.82 -9.07 -3.81
C MET A 18 0.44 -8.25 -4.06
N SER A 19 0.34 -6.93 -4.03
CA SER A 19 1.48 -6.05 -4.32
C SER A 19 1.61 -4.84 -3.40
N ARG A 20 0.50 -4.25 -2.96
CA ARG A 20 0.45 -3.09 -2.08
C ARG A 20 -0.13 -3.42 -0.71
N ASP A 21 -1.22 -4.15 -0.70
CA ASP A 21 -1.99 -4.45 0.50
C ASP A 21 -1.61 -5.82 1.07
N GLN A 22 -0.44 -5.88 1.73
CA GLN A 22 0.24 -7.11 2.17
C GLN A 22 -0.32 -7.61 3.51
N ARG A 23 -1.59 -8.00 3.49
CA ARG A 23 -2.33 -8.51 4.66
C ARG A 23 -3.38 -9.53 4.27
N ALA A 24 -3.69 -10.43 5.19
CA ALA A 24 -4.78 -11.40 5.04
C ALA A 24 -6.10 -10.88 5.61
N LYS A 25 -6.06 -10.06 6.66
CA LYS A 25 -7.26 -9.45 7.26
C LYS A 25 -7.58 -8.10 6.64
N ASP A 26 -8.88 -7.76 6.63
CA ASP A 26 -9.34 -6.44 6.20
C ASP A 26 -8.81 -6.05 4.81
N ASN A 27 -8.86 -7.00 3.85
CA ASN A 27 -8.34 -6.85 2.51
C ASN A 27 -9.44 -7.07 1.47
N TRP A 28 -9.94 -5.96 0.91
CA TRP A 28 -11.02 -6.00 -0.08
C TRP A 28 -10.66 -6.75 -1.36
N ALA A 29 -9.41 -6.72 -1.81
CA ALA A 29 -8.97 -7.45 -3.00
C ALA A 29 -9.02 -8.97 -2.77
N LEU A 30 -8.59 -9.43 -1.59
CA LEU A 30 -8.64 -10.84 -1.21
C LEU A 30 -10.09 -11.31 -1.00
N LEU A 31 -10.93 -10.50 -0.33
CA LEU A 31 -12.35 -10.79 -0.14
C LEU A 31 -13.08 -10.89 -1.48
N PHE A 32 -12.89 -9.91 -2.37
CA PHE A 32 -13.45 -9.95 -3.72
C PHE A 32 -13.00 -11.18 -4.50
N THR A 33 -11.72 -11.55 -4.40
CA THR A 33 -11.20 -12.76 -5.06
C THR A 33 -11.87 -14.01 -4.52
N GLN A 34 -12.05 -14.10 -3.20
CA GLN A 34 -12.71 -15.23 -2.55
C GLN A 34 -14.19 -15.34 -2.96
N ASP A 35 -14.93 -14.24 -2.93
CA ASP A 35 -16.35 -14.22 -3.29
C ASP A 35 -16.55 -14.64 -4.75
N LEU A 36 -15.71 -14.10 -5.64
CA LEU A 36 -15.73 -14.48 -7.05
C LEU A 36 -15.41 -15.98 -7.26
N ALA A 37 -14.41 -16.50 -6.52
CA ALA A 37 -14.00 -17.90 -6.60
C ALA A 37 -15.09 -18.85 -6.06
N VAL A 38 -15.74 -18.49 -4.96
CA VAL A 38 -16.88 -19.25 -4.41
C VAL A 38 -18.02 -19.31 -5.42
N LYS A 39 -18.34 -18.19 -6.05
CA LYS A 39 -19.40 -18.12 -7.09
C LYS A 39 -19.17 -19.10 -8.25
N TYR A 40 -17.92 -19.31 -8.64
CA TYR A 40 -17.55 -20.19 -9.74
C TYR A 40 -17.02 -21.56 -9.31
N ASN A 41 -17.05 -21.87 -8.02
CA ASN A 41 -16.51 -23.09 -7.42
C ASN A 41 -15.05 -23.37 -7.82
N LEU A 42 -14.20 -22.34 -7.77
CA LEU A 42 -12.79 -22.36 -8.15
C LEU A 42 -11.89 -22.12 -6.93
N PRO A 43 -10.65 -22.64 -6.93
CA PRO A 43 -9.71 -22.35 -5.84
C PRO A 43 -9.19 -20.92 -5.91
N VAL A 44 -8.75 -20.40 -4.75
CA VAL A 44 -8.06 -19.12 -4.61
C VAL A 44 -6.57 -19.33 -4.40
N ILE A 45 -5.76 -18.58 -5.11
CA ILE A 45 -4.32 -18.47 -4.89
C ILE A 45 -3.92 -17.00 -4.73
N VAL A 46 -2.94 -16.76 -3.88
CA VAL A 46 -2.31 -15.45 -3.72
C VAL A 46 -0.87 -15.53 -4.21
N VAL A 47 -0.46 -14.58 -5.03
CA VAL A 47 0.90 -14.50 -5.57
C VAL A 47 1.53 -13.18 -5.16
N PHE A 48 2.70 -13.23 -4.54
CA PHE A 48 3.56 -12.07 -4.34
C PHE A 48 4.78 -12.17 -5.25
N CYS A 49 5.04 -11.12 -6.02
CA CYS A 49 6.20 -11.04 -6.92
C CYS A 49 7.24 -10.09 -6.31
N LEU A 50 8.33 -10.66 -5.78
CA LEU A 50 9.46 -9.91 -5.24
C LEU A 50 10.29 -9.33 -6.38
N VAL A 51 10.42 -8.01 -6.41
CA VAL A 51 11.33 -7.32 -7.34
C VAL A 51 12.69 -7.18 -6.65
N PRO A 52 13.80 -7.61 -7.28
CA PRO A 52 15.12 -7.59 -6.63
C PRO A 52 15.62 -6.20 -6.23
N GLN A 53 15.18 -5.16 -6.93
CA GLN A 53 15.49 -3.77 -6.65
C GLN A 53 14.24 -2.89 -6.87
N PHE A 54 13.93 -1.99 -5.94
CA PHE A 54 12.76 -1.14 -6.04
C PHE A 54 13.01 0.26 -5.47
N LEU A 55 13.12 1.28 -6.35
CA LEU A 55 13.16 2.72 -6.01
C LEU A 55 14.13 3.07 -4.86
N GLY A 56 15.34 2.47 -4.85
CA GLY A 56 16.34 2.74 -3.83
C GLY A 56 16.02 2.16 -2.44
N ALA A 57 15.03 1.26 -2.33
CA ALA A 57 14.75 0.58 -1.07
C ALA A 57 15.94 -0.27 -0.63
N THR A 58 16.25 -0.19 0.67
CA THR A 58 17.41 -0.84 1.30
C THR A 58 16.98 -2.10 2.06
N THR A 59 17.93 -2.74 2.74
CA THR A 59 17.65 -3.88 3.65
C THR A 59 16.55 -3.57 4.66
N ARG A 60 16.46 -2.33 5.15
CA ARG A 60 15.45 -1.89 6.11
C ARG A 60 14.03 -2.11 5.61
N GLN A 61 13.72 -1.63 4.41
CA GLN A 61 12.39 -1.74 3.83
C GLN A 61 12.04 -3.18 3.44
N TYR A 62 12.99 -3.87 2.78
CA TYR A 62 12.79 -5.25 2.37
C TYR A 62 12.59 -6.21 3.54
N SER A 63 13.39 -6.08 4.61
CA SER A 63 13.23 -6.90 5.81
C SER A 63 11.86 -6.71 6.45
N PHE A 64 11.40 -5.46 6.59
CA PHE A 64 10.08 -5.15 7.15
C PHE A 64 8.95 -5.77 6.32
N MET A 65 9.05 -5.67 4.99
CA MET A 65 8.09 -6.25 4.06
C MET A 65 8.08 -7.78 4.14
N LEU A 66 9.23 -8.42 4.02
CA LEU A 66 9.34 -9.88 3.95
C LEU A 66 8.92 -10.58 5.25
N GLU A 67 9.27 -10.02 6.40
CA GLU A 67 8.83 -10.54 7.69
C GLU A 67 7.29 -10.46 7.84
N GLY A 68 6.66 -9.38 7.37
CA GLY A 68 5.20 -9.28 7.32
C GLY A 68 4.56 -10.31 6.40
N LEU A 69 5.14 -10.57 5.24
CA LEU A 69 4.62 -11.56 4.28
C LEU A 69 4.71 -13.00 4.79
N LYS A 70 5.66 -13.34 5.67
CA LYS A 70 5.70 -14.65 6.35
C LYS A 70 4.47 -14.88 7.22
N GLU A 71 3.98 -13.83 7.86
CA GLU A 71 2.74 -13.89 8.67
C GLU A 71 1.53 -14.09 7.75
N VAL A 72 1.48 -13.37 6.62
CA VAL A 72 0.43 -13.51 5.61
C VAL A 72 0.38 -14.93 5.03
N GLU A 73 1.52 -15.53 4.68
CA GLU A 73 1.57 -16.92 4.18
C GLU A 73 0.90 -17.90 5.16
N LYS A 74 1.20 -17.78 6.46
CA LYS A 74 0.59 -18.62 7.51
C LYS A 74 -0.92 -18.38 7.62
N ALA A 75 -1.33 -17.11 7.66
CA ALA A 75 -2.74 -16.76 7.79
C ALA A 75 -3.59 -17.24 6.60
N LEU A 76 -3.04 -17.17 5.38
CA LEU A 76 -3.70 -17.69 4.17
C LEU A 76 -3.80 -19.23 4.18
N ALA A 77 -2.76 -19.93 4.64
CA ALA A 77 -2.78 -21.38 4.77
C ALA A 77 -3.89 -21.87 5.71
N GLU A 78 -4.12 -21.18 6.84
CA GLU A 78 -5.23 -21.47 7.75
C GLU A 78 -6.61 -21.29 7.10
N LYS A 79 -6.68 -20.47 6.05
CA LYS A 79 -7.89 -20.20 5.25
C LYS A 79 -8.00 -21.08 4.00
N ASN A 80 -7.16 -22.11 3.84
CA ASN A 80 -7.13 -22.98 2.66
C ASN A 80 -6.86 -22.19 1.35
N ILE A 81 -6.05 -21.13 1.43
CA ILE A 81 -5.62 -20.30 0.32
C ILE A 81 -4.11 -20.48 0.15
N SER A 82 -3.70 -20.88 -1.06
CA SER A 82 -2.27 -21.08 -1.35
C SER A 82 -1.58 -19.76 -1.60
N PHE A 83 -0.42 -19.55 -0.96
CA PHE A 83 0.43 -18.40 -1.19
C PHE A 83 1.66 -18.79 -2.01
N PHE A 84 1.94 -18.06 -3.09
CA PHE A 84 3.10 -18.26 -3.96
C PHE A 84 4.01 -17.03 -3.88
N PHE A 85 5.28 -17.30 -3.68
CA PHE A 85 6.32 -16.29 -3.66
C PHE A 85 7.24 -16.48 -4.86
N ILE A 86 7.23 -15.52 -5.78
CA ILE A 86 8.04 -15.56 -7.00
C ILE A 86 8.96 -14.33 -7.06
N THR A 87 10.08 -14.41 -7.76
CA THR A 87 11.07 -13.33 -7.86
C THR A 87 11.24 -12.90 -9.32
N GLY A 88 11.33 -11.59 -9.55
CA GLY A 88 11.60 -10.96 -10.83
C GLY A 88 10.68 -9.81 -11.16
N LEU A 89 10.73 -9.34 -12.40
CA LEU A 89 9.87 -8.23 -12.85
C LEU A 89 8.42 -8.70 -13.06
N PRO A 90 7.43 -8.04 -12.43
CA PRO A 90 6.03 -8.46 -12.51
C PRO A 90 5.48 -8.54 -13.93
N GLY A 91 5.84 -7.59 -14.82
CA GLY A 91 5.41 -7.60 -16.23
C GLY A 91 5.85 -8.83 -17.04
N LYS A 92 6.82 -9.60 -16.50
CA LYS A 92 7.26 -10.90 -17.06
C LYS A 92 6.72 -12.06 -16.23
N LYS A 93 6.96 -12.03 -14.91
CA LYS A 93 6.72 -13.18 -14.02
C LYS A 93 5.24 -13.48 -13.76
N ILE A 94 4.39 -12.47 -13.75
CA ILE A 94 2.95 -12.68 -13.55
C ILE A 94 2.31 -13.34 -14.78
N PRO A 95 2.54 -12.89 -16.03
CA PRO A 95 2.04 -13.61 -17.21
C PRO A 95 2.55 -15.05 -17.32
N GLU A 96 3.86 -15.30 -17.06
CA GLU A 96 4.43 -16.65 -17.02
C GLU A 96 3.70 -17.55 -16.00
N PHE A 97 3.39 -16.99 -14.83
CA PHE A 97 2.66 -17.70 -13.77
C PHE A 97 1.20 -17.99 -14.18
N VAL A 98 0.53 -17.00 -14.76
CA VAL A 98 -0.86 -17.13 -15.26
C VAL A 98 -0.98 -18.26 -16.27
N GLU A 99 -0.07 -18.31 -17.22
CA GLU A 99 -0.03 -19.34 -18.27
C GLU A 99 0.26 -20.72 -17.68
N LYS A 100 1.34 -20.84 -16.90
CA LYS A 100 1.80 -22.09 -16.28
C LYS A 100 0.72 -22.79 -15.45
N HIS A 101 -0.04 -22.01 -14.69
CA HIS A 101 -1.04 -22.51 -13.75
C HIS A 101 -2.48 -22.39 -14.28
N THR A 102 -2.64 -22.04 -15.56
CA THR A 102 -3.94 -21.90 -16.23
C THR A 102 -4.92 -21.06 -15.41
N VAL A 103 -4.47 -19.91 -14.91
CA VAL A 103 -5.26 -19.02 -14.02
C VAL A 103 -6.57 -18.62 -14.69
N GLY A 104 -7.68 -18.65 -13.94
CA GLY A 104 -9.03 -18.34 -14.44
C GLY A 104 -9.31 -16.84 -14.57
N ALA A 105 -8.90 -16.07 -13.58
CA ALA A 105 -8.97 -14.60 -13.56
C ALA A 105 -7.89 -14.02 -12.63
N LEU A 106 -7.48 -12.78 -12.90
CA LEU A 106 -6.53 -12.02 -12.11
C LEU A 106 -7.22 -10.90 -11.35
N VAL A 107 -6.95 -10.79 -10.05
CA VAL A 107 -7.28 -9.62 -9.21
C VAL A 107 -5.97 -8.98 -8.77
N THR A 108 -5.87 -7.66 -8.80
CA THR A 108 -4.67 -6.93 -8.40
C THR A 108 -5.00 -5.70 -7.58
N ASP A 109 -4.04 -5.26 -6.76
CA ASP A 109 -4.15 -4.02 -6.00
C ASP A 109 -4.11 -2.79 -6.91
N PHE A 110 -4.85 -1.77 -6.49
CA PHE A 110 -4.63 -0.42 -6.98
C PHE A 110 -3.29 0.13 -6.50
N SER A 111 -2.59 0.80 -7.39
CA SER A 111 -1.44 1.65 -7.03
C SER A 111 -1.39 2.86 -7.95
N PRO A 112 -1.20 4.08 -7.40
CA PRO A 112 -1.09 5.28 -8.22
C PRO A 112 0.29 5.45 -8.87
N LEU A 113 1.32 4.75 -8.37
CA LEU A 113 2.70 4.90 -8.83
C LEU A 113 2.89 4.47 -10.29
N ARG A 114 3.62 5.29 -11.07
CA ARG A 114 3.89 5.05 -12.50
C ARG A 114 4.44 3.65 -12.75
N ILE A 115 5.48 3.25 -12.07
CA ILE A 115 6.12 1.94 -12.22
C ILE A 115 5.13 0.77 -12.02
N LYS A 116 4.25 0.85 -11.02
CA LYS A 116 3.23 -0.17 -10.77
C LYS A 116 2.15 -0.18 -11.85
N ARG A 117 1.80 1.00 -12.37
CA ARG A 117 0.82 1.15 -13.46
C ARG A 117 1.37 0.59 -14.77
N GLU A 118 2.66 0.80 -15.05
CA GLU A 118 3.36 0.24 -16.21
C GLU A 118 3.38 -1.29 -16.14
N TRP A 119 3.81 -1.87 -15.03
CA TRP A 119 3.77 -3.34 -14.86
C TRP A 119 2.36 -3.90 -15.07
N LYS A 120 1.35 -3.27 -14.52
CA LYS A 120 -0.04 -3.68 -14.70
C LYS A 120 -0.47 -3.62 -16.16
N LYS A 121 -0.12 -2.54 -16.87
CA LYS A 121 -0.38 -2.39 -18.30
C LYS A 121 0.28 -3.52 -19.11
N GLU A 122 1.56 -3.82 -18.85
CA GLU A 122 2.28 -4.92 -19.49
C GLU A 122 1.63 -6.29 -19.23
N ILE A 123 1.22 -6.56 -17.99
CA ILE A 123 0.55 -7.80 -17.62
C ILE A 123 -0.77 -7.93 -18.38
N VAL A 124 -1.61 -6.91 -18.35
CA VAL A 124 -2.93 -6.88 -19.00
C VAL A 124 -2.81 -7.12 -20.52
N GLN A 125 -1.75 -6.64 -21.16
CA GLN A 125 -1.50 -6.88 -22.57
C GLN A 125 -1.14 -8.36 -22.88
N LYS A 126 -0.46 -9.05 -21.94
CA LYS A 126 0.09 -10.40 -22.15
C LYS A 126 -0.84 -11.53 -21.71
N ILE A 127 -1.82 -11.27 -20.83
CA ILE A 127 -2.73 -12.31 -20.34
C ILE A 127 -4.03 -12.32 -21.13
N ASP A 128 -4.65 -13.49 -21.28
CA ASP A 128 -5.95 -13.66 -21.94
C ASP A 128 -6.98 -14.24 -20.95
N ILE A 129 -7.19 -13.50 -19.86
CA ILE A 129 -8.14 -13.77 -18.78
C ILE A 129 -8.70 -12.46 -18.26
N PRO A 130 -9.86 -12.45 -17.58
CA PRO A 130 -10.38 -11.24 -16.92
C PRO A 130 -9.40 -10.70 -15.90
N CYS A 131 -9.23 -9.38 -15.88
CA CYS A 131 -8.39 -8.71 -14.88
C CYS A 131 -9.18 -7.64 -14.15
N TYR A 132 -9.19 -7.73 -12.81
CA TYR A 132 -9.86 -6.80 -11.91
C TYR A 132 -8.85 -6.03 -11.09
N GLU A 133 -9.12 -4.77 -10.84
CA GLU A 133 -8.35 -3.92 -9.93
C GLU A 133 -9.21 -3.50 -8.75
N VAL A 134 -8.67 -3.67 -7.54
CA VAL A 134 -9.34 -3.30 -6.30
C VAL A 134 -8.49 -2.28 -5.55
N ASP A 135 -9.09 -1.15 -5.19
CA ASP A 135 -8.46 -0.22 -4.27
C ASP A 135 -8.83 -0.62 -2.83
N ALA A 136 -7.97 -1.42 -2.23
CA ALA A 136 -8.07 -1.86 -0.84
C ALA A 136 -7.21 -1.00 0.10
N HIS A 137 -6.50 -0.02 -0.45
CA HIS A 137 -5.60 0.86 0.29
C HIS A 137 -6.28 2.14 0.77
N ASN A 138 -7.04 2.78 -0.12
CA ASN A 138 -7.86 3.93 0.21
C ASN A 138 -9.19 3.47 0.81
N ILE A 139 -9.76 4.26 1.67
CA ILE A 139 -11.12 4.02 2.19
C ILE A 139 -12.11 4.30 1.07
N VAL A 140 -12.00 5.48 0.45
CA VAL A 140 -12.77 5.80 -0.75
C VAL A 140 -11.89 5.53 -1.96
N PRO A 141 -12.27 4.59 -2.86
CA PRO A 141 -11.43 4.29 -4.02
C PRO A 141 -11.08 5.56 -4.80
N CYS A 142 -9.80 5.69 -5.19
CA CYS A 142 -9.23 6.91 -5.76
C CYS A 142 -10.06 7.48 -6.93
N TRP A 143 -10.54 6.60 -7.81
CA TRP A 143 -11.39 6.99 -8.96
C TRP A 143 -12.84 7.35 -8.59
N THR A 144 -13.30 6.95 -7.40
CA THR A 144 -14.63 7.32 -6.87
C THR A 144 -14.55 8.63 -6.11
N ALA A 145 -13.47 8.84 -5.36
CA ALA A 145 -13.24 10.06 -4.57
C ALA A 145 -13.25 11.32 -5.45
N SER A 146 -12.59 11.27 -6.60
CA SER A 146 -12.66 12.35 -7.61
C SER A 146 -12.31 11.83 -9.01
N PRO A 147 -12.93 12.33 -10.08
CA PRO A 147 -12.58 11.97 -11.46
C PRO A 147 -11.35 12.72 -11.99
N LYS A 148 -10.71 13.60 -11.19
CA LYS A 148 -9.60 14.46 -11.60
C LYS A 148 -8.62 14.70 -10.46
N GLN A 149 -7.45 15.26 -10.80
CA GLN A 149 -6.52 15.78 -9.81
C GLN A 149 -7.17 16.86 -8.95
N GLU A 150 -7.06 16.71 -7.65
CA GLU A 150 -7.47 17.72 -6.67
C GLU A 150 -6.25 18.53 -6.22
N TYR A 151 -6.42 19.85 -6.17
CA TYR A 151 -5.31 20.76 -5.87
C TYR A 151 -4.98 20.86 -4.37
N GLY A 152 -5.89 20.43 -3.51
CA GLY A 152 -5.67 20.50 -2.07
C GLY A 152 -6.81 19.89 -1.26
N ALA A 153 -6.58 19.77 0.05
CA ALA A 153 -7.56 19.21 0.97
C ALA A 153 -8.89 19.99 0.98
N TYR A 154 -8.86 21.28 0.70
CA TYR A 154 -10.07 22.11 0.64
C TYR A 154 -11.08 21.61 -0.40
N THR A 155 -10.63 21.25 -1.59
CA THR A 155 -11.49 20.75 -2.67
C THR A 155 -11.80 19.26 -2.54
N PHE A 156 -10.91 18.49 -1.91
CA PHE A 156 -11.02 17.03 -1.79
C PHE A 156 -11.87 16.59 -0.59
N ARG A 157 -11.72 17.25 0.56
CA ARG A 157 -12.43 16.91 1.82
C ARG A 157 -13.95 16.78 1.68
N PRO A 158 -14.69 17.73 1.05
CA PRO A 158 -16.13 17.59 0.91
C PRO A 158 -16.54 16.35 0.10
N LYS A 159 -15.71 15.93 -0.87
CA LYS A 159 -15.97 14.73 -1.70
C LYS A 159 -15.75 13.46 -0.87
N ILE A 160 -14.67 13.41 -0.12
CA ILE A 160 -14.39 12.30 0.80
C ILE A 160 -15.50 12.17 1.83
N HIS A 161 -15.85 13.25 2.53
CA HIS A 161 -16.89 13.20 3.58
C HIS A 161 -18.25 12.76 3.04
N ARG A 162 -18.59 13.11 1.81
CA ARG A 162 -19.82 12.65 1.16
C ARG A 162 -19.81 11.15 0.87
N ALA A 163 -18.65 10.60 0.49
CA ALA A 163 -18.50 9.20 0.13
C ALA A 163 -18.28 8.28 1.34
N LEU A 164 -17.68 8.79 2.44
CA LEU A 164 -17.31 7.97 3.61
C LEU A 164 -18.45 7.10 4.16
N PRO A 165 -19.73 7.55 4.26
CA PRO A 165 -20.81 6.70 4.76
C PRO A 165 -21.03 5.43 3.97
N GLU A 166 -20.73 5.42 2.67
CA GLU A 166 -20.82 4.25 1.80
C GLU A 166 -19.62 3.29 1.97
N PHE A 167 -18.41 3.85 2.13
CA PHE A 167 -17.18 3.07 2.07
C PHE A 167 -16.58 2.73 3.43
N LEU A 168 -16.90 3.48 4.50
CA LEU A 168 -16.37 3.24 5.84
C LEU A 168 -17.23 2.23 6.60
N GLU A 169 -17.32 1.02 6.09
CA GLU A 169 -18.06 -0.10 6.65
C GLU A 169 -17.14 -1.14 7.33
N ASN A 170 -17.73 -2.03 8.14
CA ASN A 170 -16.96 -3.13 8.72
C ASN A 170 -16.63 -4.17 7.66
N TYR A 171 -15.41 -4.71 7.73
CA TYR A 171 -15.00 -5.78 6.84
C TYR A 171 -15.74 -7.08 7.13
N PRO A 172 -16.16 -7.82 6.10
CA PRO A 172 -16.52 -9.23 6.23
C PRO A 172 -15.30 -10.05 6.70
N THR A 173 -15.56 -11.12 7.43
CA THR A 173 -14.49 -12.04 7.84
C THR A 173 -14.08 -12.93 6.67
N LEU A 174 -12.78 -12.99 6.36
CA LEU A 174 -12.23 -13.95 5.41
C LEU A 174 -12.53 -15.38 5.91
N LYS A 175 -13.33 -16.13 5.16
CA LYS A 175 -13.74 -17.49 5.50
C LYS A 175 -12.69 -18.51 5.04
N LYS A 176 -12.73 -19.71 5.59
CA LYS A 176 -11.95 -20.84 5.04
C LYS A 176 -12.50 -21.13 3.63
N HIS A 177 -11.61 -21.13 2.63
CA HIS A 177 -12.03 -21.32 1.24
C HIS A 177 -12.42 -22.78 1.00
N PRO A 178 -13.60 -23.05 0.38
CA PRO A 178 -14.11 -24.44 0.25
C PRO A 178 -13.32 -25.28 -0.75
N VAL A 179 -12.76 -24.66 -1.79
CA VAL A 179 -12.07 -25.37 -2.87
C VAL A 179 -10.57 -25.32 -2.67
N THR A 180 -9.93 -26.48 -2.54
CA THR A 180 -8.49 -26.61 -2.35
C THR A 180 -7.74 -26.57 -3.66
N TRP A 181 -6.68 -25.78 -3.76
CA TRP A 181 -5.73 -25.86 -4.85
C TRP A 181 -4.80 -27.06 -4.67
N LYS A 182 -4.81 -28.00 -5.63
CA LYS A 182 -4.15 -29.32 -5.50
C LYS A 182 -2.68 -29.32 -5.92
N GLU A 183 -2.19 -28.30 -6.65
CA GLU A 183 -0.79 -28.26 -7.02
C GLU A 183 0.12 -28.07 -5.81
N LYS A 184 1.21 -28.84 -5.78
CA LYS A 184 2.23 -28.70 -4.75
C LYS A 184 2.91 -27.33 -4.88
N LYS A 185 2.70 -26.46 -3.91
CA LYS A 185 3.48 -25.24 -3.81
C LYS A 185 4.88 -25.56 -3.25
N GLY A 186 5.92 -25.02 -3.85
CA GLY A 186 7.22 -24.92 -3.17
C GLY A 186 7.09 -24.07 -1.92
N LYS A 187 7.78 -24.42 -0.85
CA LYS A 187 7.91 -23.52 0.31
C LYS A 187 8.66 -22.26 -0.16
N ALA A 188 8.17 -21.08 0.23
CA ALA A 188 8.90 -19.85 0.01
C ALA A 188 10.24 -19.92 0.76
N ASP A 189 11.33 -19.82 0.03
CA ASP A 189 12.66 -19.73 0.63
C ASP A 189 13.00 -18.26 0.93
N TRP A 190 12.50 -17.81 2.06
CA TRP A 190 12.65 -16.43 2.52
C TRP A 190 14.12 -16.02 2.70
N LYS A 191 15.00 -16.96 3.12
CA LYS A 191 16.43 -16.66 3.31
C LYS A 191 17.12 -16.49 1.97
N LYS A 192 16.92 -17.42 1.03
CA LYS A 192 17.47 -17.33 -0.32
C LYS A 192 16.99 -16.07 -1.03
N SER A 193 15.75 -15.69 -0.85
CA SER A 193 15.19 -14.48 -1.46
C SER A 193 15.88 -13.20 -0.99
N MET A 194 16.25 -13.10 0.30
CA MET A 194 17.05 -11.97 0.80
C MET A 194 18.44 -11.90 0.14
N LEU A 195 19.05 -13.06 -0.11
CA LEU A 195 20.39 -13.12 -0.73
C LEU A 195 20.39 -12.75 -2.22
N THR A 196 19.21 -12.80 -2.88
CA THR A 196 19.07 -12.43 -4.30
C THR A 196 18.71 -10.95 -4.51
N LEU A 197 18.59 -10.16 -3.44
CA LEU A 197 18.28 -8.74 -3.55
C LEU A 197 19.51 -7.92 -3.94
N GLU A 198 19.33 -7.01 -4.86
CA GLU A 198 20.33 -6.06 -5.35
C GLU A 198 20.11 -4.70 -4.66
N ILE A 199 20.33 -4.65 -3.36
CA ILE A 199 19.99 -3.51 -2.49
C ILE A 199 21.17 -3.10 -1.61
N ASP A 200 21.13 -1.87 -1.14
CA ASP A 200 22.05 -1.39 -0.11
C ASP A 200 21.80 -2.13 1.22
N GLN A 201 22.84 -2.81 1.70
CA GLN A 201 22.82 -3.58 2.93
C GLN A 201 23.40 -2.80 4.13
N THR A 202 23.91 -1.60 3.92
CA THR A 202 24.50 -0.77 4.99
C THR A 202 23.46 -0.17 5.91
N VAL A 203 22.21 -0.04 5.44
CA VAL A 203 21.09 0.46 6.22
C VAL A 203 20.36 -0.71 6.91
N PRO A 204 20.60 -0.97 8.21
CA PRO A 204 20.06 -2.13 8.90
C PRO A 204 18.54 -2.02 9.13
N PRO A 205 17.86 -3.16 9.37
CA PRO A 205 16.48 -3.16 9.84
C PRO A 205 16.31 -2.34 11.12
N VAL A 206 15.11 -1.78 11.33
CA VAL A 206 14.76 -1.15 12.62
C VAL A 206 14.49 -2.23 13.68
N ASP A 207 14.89 -1.98 14.92
CA ASP A 207 14.73 -2.88 16.06
C ASP A 207 13.53 -2.55 16.94
N TRP A 208 13.14 -1.28 17.01
CA TRP A 208 12.04 -0.78 17.84
C TRP A 208 10.64 -1.04 17.25
N LEU A 209 10.53 -1.36 15.97
CA LEU A 209 9.26 -1.61 15.27
C LEU A 209 9.27 -2.99 14.61
N LYS A 210 8.37 -3.88 15.05
CA LYS A 210 8.27 -5.24 14.51
C LYS A 210 7.23 -5.29 13.40
N PRO A 211 7.52 -5.88 12.22
CA PRO A 211 6.59 -5.99 11.09
C PRO A 211 5.47 -7.01 11.33
N GLY A 212 4.45 -6.95 10.48
CA GLY A 212 3.34 -7.92 10.44
C GLY A 212 2.03 -7.37 10.98
N GLU A 213 0.91 -8.00 10.57
CA GLU A 213 -0.45 -7.60 10.93
C GLU A 213 -0.66 -7.59 12.44
N LYS A 214 -0.12 -8.58 13.14
CA LYS A 214 -0.24 -8.71 14.61
C LYS A 214 0.38 -7.50 15.33
N PHE A 215 1.56 -7.09 14.91
CA PHE A 215 2.25 -5.94 15.50
C PHE A 215 1.61 -4.62 15.09
N ALA A 216 1.14 -4.49 13.86
CA ALA A 216 0.36 -3.35 13.41
C ALA A 216 -0.88 -3.13 14.30
N GLN A 217 -1.63 -4.19 14.58
CA GLN A 217 -2.79 -4.15 15.50
C GLN A 217 -2.39 -3.80 16.94
N LYS A 218 -1.24 -4.29 17.42
CA LYS A 218 -0.72 -3.93 18.73
C LYS A 218 -0.37 -2.44 18.79
N THR A 219 0.32 -1.92 17.78
CA THR A 219 0.69 -0.50 17.67
C THR A 219 -0.55 0.38 17.62
N LEU A 220 -1.57 -0.01 16.85
CA LEU A 220 -2.86 0.70 16.83
C LEU A 220 -3.50 0.76 18.22
N ARG A 221 -3.60 -0.37 18.93
CA ARG A 221 -4.16 -0.37 20.30
C ARG A 221 -3.38 0.51 21.26
N THR A 222 -2.05 0.50 21.18
CA THR A 222 -1.19 1.35 22.00
C THR A 222 -1.43 2.83 21.69
N PHE A 223 -1.52 3.20 20.42
CA PHE A 223 -1.82 4.56 20.00
C PHE A 223 -3.19 5.03 20.52
N LEU A 224 -4.24 4.24 20.31
CA LEU A 224 -5.58 4.57 20.77
C LEU A 224 -5.67 4.79 22.28
N LYS A 225 -4.97 3.94 23.05
CA LYS A 225 -4.98 4.01 24.51
C LYS A 225 -4.17 5.17 25.09
N ASN A 226 -2.99 5.43 24.53
CA ASN A 226 -1.99 6.25 25.20
C ASN A 226 -1.71 7.59 24.51
N LYS A 227 -1.93 7.68 23.18
CA LYS A 227 -1.41 8.79 22.39
C LYS A 227 -2.49 9.57 21.62
N LEU A 228 -3.61 8.96 21.27
CA LEU A 228 -4.64 9.62 20.45
C LEU A 228 -5.14 10.90 21.08
N LEU A 229 -5.30 10.93 22.42
CA LEU A 229 -5.74 12.13 23.17
C LEU A 229 -4.75 13.30 23.04
N LEU A 230 -3.46 12.99 22.95
CA LEU A 230 -2.37 13.98 22.88
C LEU A 230 -2.04 14.39 21.44
N TYR A 231 -2.51 13.60 20.46
CA TYR A 231 -2.12 13.72 19.06
C TYR A 231 -2.32 15.12 18.48
N ASP A 232 -3.45 15.76 18.75
CA ASP A 232 -3.75 17.10 18.23
C ASP A 232 -2.72 18.15 18.70
N LYS A 233 -2.30 18.09 19.95
CA LYS A 233 -1.43 19.10 20.56
C LYS A 233 0.06 18.83 20.34
N GLU A 234 0.45 17.55 20.31
CA GLU A 234 1.85 17.15 20.42
C GLU A 234 2.45 16.54 19.15
N ARG A 235 1.63 16.20 18.14
CA ARG A 235 2.11 15.52 16.91
C ARG A 235 3.20 16.28 16.15
N ASN A 236 3.25 17.59 16.25
CA ASN A 236 4.22 18.44 15.56
C ASN A 236 5.44 18.78 16.42
N ASP A 237 5.49 18.35 17.67
CA ASP A 237 6.64 18.51 18.55
C ASP A 237 7.53 17.27 18.46
N PRO A 238 8.74 17.38 17.85
CA PRO A 238 9.63 16.24 17.68
C PRO A 238 10.20 15.68 18.99
N THR A 239 10.07 16.42 20.09
CA THR A 239 10.51 15.98 21.43
C THR A 239 9.47 15.12 22.13
N LYS A 240 8.25 15.00 21.58
CA LYS A 240 7.12 14.25 22.15
C LYS A 240 6.88 12.94 21.42
N ASP A 241 6.60 11.88 22.16
CA ASP A 241 6.20 10.59 21.59
C ASP A 241 4.68 10.51 21.38
N ALA A 242 4.13 11.40 20.53
CA ALA A 242 2.70 11.50 20.23
C ALA A 242 2.30 10.92 18.86
N GLN A 243 3.25 10.44 18.09
CA GLN A 243 3.00 9.85 16.78
C GLN A 243 2.38 8.46 16.88
N SER A 244 1.55 8.10 15.88
CA SER A 244 0.89 6.80 15.84
C SER A 244 1.84 5.64 15.57
N ASN A 245 2.96 5.88 14.90
CA ASN A 245 3.90 4.88 14.38
C ASN A 245 3.25 3.84 13.44
N LEU A 246 2.11 4.19 12.82
CA LEU A 246 1.38 3.31 11.92
C LEU A 246 1.81 3.43 10.45
N SER A 247 2.54 4.49 10.09
CA SER A 247 2.93 4.76 8.70
C SER A 247 3.68 3.62 8.02
N PRO A 248 4.67 2.94 8.64
CA PRO A 248 5.33 1.79 8.01
C PRO A 248 4.38 0.64 7.72
N TYR A 249 3.45 0.35 8.62
CA TYR A 249 2.45 -0.71 8.42
C TYR A 249 1.45 -0.37 7.32
N ILE A 250 1.01 0.90 7.24
CA ILE A 250 0.12 1.36 6.17
C ILE A 250 0.87 1.32 4.84
N HIS A 251 2.15 1.77 4.80
CA HIS A 251 2.98 1.77 3.60
C HIS A 251 3.08 0.38 2.95
N PHE A 252 3.33 -0.66 3.75
CA PHE A 252 3.38 -2.04 3.28
C PHE A 252 2.02 -2.75 3.28
N GLY A 253 0.94 -2.04 3.59
CA GLY A 253 -0.40 -2.61 3.62
C GLY A 253 -0.61 -3.69 4.68
N GLN A 254 0.21 -3.74 5.74
CA GLN A 254 0.11 -4.68 6.86
C GLN A 254 -1.03 -4.32 7.83
N ILE A 255 -1.62 -3.14 7.67
CA ILE A 255 -2.87 -2.72 8.30
C ILE A 255 -3.66 -1.86 7.33
N SER A 256 -4.98 -1.98 7.36
CA SER A 256 -5.87 -1.15 6.56
C SER A 256 -6.09 0.22 7.22
N ALA A 257 -6.03 1.30 6.43
CA ALA A 257 -6.43 2.63 6.89
C ALA A 257 -7.90 2.67 7.33
N GLN A 258 -8.78 1.94 6.63
CA GLN A 258 -10.18 1.79 7.00
C GLN A 258 -10.34 1.13 8.38
N ARG A 259 -9.55 0.08 8.69
CA ARG A 259 -9.55 -0.54 10.03
C ARG A 259 -9.11 0.46 11.10
N ILE A 260 -8.06 1.23 10.83
CA ILE A 260 -7.60 2.27 11.77
C ILE A 260 -8.70 3.29 12.02
N ALA A 261 -9.34 3.80 10.96
CA ALA A 261 -10.42 4.77 11.08
C ALA A 261 -11.61 4.23 11.90
N LEU A 262 -12.03 2.99 11.62
CA LEU A 262 -13.11 2.33 12.36
C LEU A 262 -12.80 2.21 13.86
N GLU A 263 -11.58 1.83 14.23
CA GLU A 263 -11.17 1.70 15.64
C GLU A 263 -11.04 3.07 16.32
N VAL A 264 -10.57 4.11 15.61
CA VAL A 264 -10.57 5.50 16.11
C VAL A 264 -11.99 5.99 16.38
N LEU A 265 -12.93 5.74 15.45
CA LEU A 265 -14.34 6.14 15.62
C LEU A 265 -15.02 5.45 16.80
N LYS A 266 -14.67 4.19 17.09
CA LYS A 266 -15.17 3.44 18.26
C LYS A 266 -14.64 3.92 19.60
N SER A 267 -13.54 4.69 19.61
CA SER A 267 -12.98 5.21 20.86
C SER A 267 -13.98 6.15 21.56
N SER A 268 -13.93 6.20 22.89
CA SER A 268 -14.78 7.08 23.71
C SER A 268 -14.36 8.56 23.71
N LEU A 269 -13.29 8.91 23.01
CA LEU A 269 -12.77 10.28 22.95
C LEU A 269 -13.72 11.21 22.19
N ALA A 270 -13.66 12.51 22.53
CA ALA A 270 -14.44 13.55 21.85
C ALA A 270 -14.18 13.59 20.34
N GLY A 271 -15.20 13.93 19.55
CA GLY A 271 -15.14 13.99 18.09
C GLY A 271 -13.96 14.82 17.58
N LYS A 272 -13.77 16.03 18.12
CA LYS A 272 -12.67 16.92 17.73
C LYS A 272 -11.28 16.27 17.81
N VAL A 273 -11.01 15.44 18.82
CA VAL A 273 -9.73 14.71 18.94
C VAL A 273 -9.56 13.68 17.85
N LYS A 274 -10.65 12.96 17.52
CA LYS A 274 -10.65 11.97 16.44
C LYS A 274 -10.50 12.62 15.07
N ASP A 275 -11.19 13.73 14.84
CA ASP A 275 -11.26 14.42 13.55
C ASP A 275 -9.86 14.86 13.07
N VAL A 276 -9.00 15.33 13.98
CA VAL A 276 -7.63 15.74 13.64
C VAL A 276 -6.81 14.56 13.11
N PHE A 277 -6.91 13.38 13.73
CA PHE A 277 -6.20 12.19 13.27
C PHE A 277 -6.82 11.65 11.98
N LEU A 278 -8.15 11.62 11.88
CA LEU A 278 -8.87 11.14 10.71
C LEU A 278 -8.66 12.04 9.49
N GLU A 279 -8.49 13.36 9.67
CA GLU A 279 -8.12 14.27 8.59
C GLU A 279 -6.79 13.84 7.93
N GLU A 280 -5.76 13.54 8.75
CA GLU A 280 -4.45 13.11 8.23
C GLU A 280 -4.54 11.71 7.60
N LEU A 281 -5.19 10.78 8.29
CA LEU A 281 -5.29 9.39 7.86
C LEU A 281 -6.10 9.23 6.57
N ILE A 282 -7.17 9.99 6.40
CA ILE A 282 -8.10 9.85 5.28
C ILE A 282 -7.84 10.93 4.24
N VAL A 283 -8.16 12.18 4.56
CA VAL A 283 -8.17 13.26 3.56
C VAL A 283 -6.77 13.51 3.00
N ARG A 284 -5.78 13.72 3.86
CA ARG A 284 -4.41 14.05 3.44
C ARG A 284 -3.73 12.89 2.72
N ARG A 285 -3.87 11.68 3.26
CA ARG A 285 -3.28 10.48 2.66
C ARG A 285 -3.90 10.16 1.30
N GLU A 286 -5.23 10.19 1.19
CA GLU A 286 -5.93 9.86 -0.07
C GLU A 286 -5.79 10.96 -1.13
N LEU A 287 -5.57 12.22 -0.70
CA LEU A 287 -5.21 13.31 -1.60
C LEU A 287 -3.84 13.06 -2.26
N SER A 288 -2.87 12.49 -1.54
CA SER A 288 -1.57 12.15 -2.14
C SER A 288 -1.69 11.04 -3.20
N ASP A 289 -2.54 10.05 -2.97
CA ASP A 289 -2.85 9.03 -3.97
C ASP A 289 -3.58 9.61 -5.19
N ASN A 290 -4.53 10.53 -4.97
CA ASN A 290 -5.20 11.27 -6.05
C ASN A 290 -4.18 12.06 -6.90
N PHE A 291 -3.27 12.78 -6.25
CA PHE A 291 -2.21 13.51 -6.94
C PHE A 291 -1.36 12.58 -7.82
N CYS A 292 -0.81 11.51 -7.26
CA CYS A 292 0.04 10.58 -8.01
C CYS A 292 -0.73 9.86 -9.13
N TYR A 293 -2.03 9.62 -8.96
CA TYR A 293 -2.83 8.91 -9.94
C TYR A 293 -3.18 9.76 -11.15
N TYR A 294 -3.54 11.03 -10.95
CA TYR A 294 -4.00 11.93 -12.01
C TYR A 294 -2.90 12.82 -12.60
N ASN A 295 -1.79 13.05 -11.90
CA ASN A 295 -0.68 13.83 -12.41
C ASN A 295 0.42 12.90 -12.96
N PRO A 296 0.66 12.89 -14.29
CA PRO A 296 1.69 12.03 -14.86
C PRO A 296 3.12 12.45 -14.48
N ASP A 297 3.30 13.70 -14.04
CA ASP A 297 4.60 14.27 -13.67
C ASP A 297 4.82 14.34 -12.15
N TYR A 298 4.04 13.60 -11.34
CA TYR A 298 3.98 13.72 -9.88
C TYR A 298 5.34 13.62 -9.16
N ASP A 299 6.32 12.98 -9.77
CA ASP A 299 7.69 12.76 -9.25
C ASP A 299 8.73 13.71 -9.88
N THR A 300 8.30 14.77 -10.52
CA THR A 300 9.16 15.78 -11.15
C THR A 300 8.70 17.20 -10.86
N ILE A 301 9.61 18.18 -11.06
CA ILE A 301 9.29 19.62 -10.94
C ILE A 301 8.18 20.08 -11.91
N LYS A 302 7.91 19.29 -12.97
CA LYS A 302 6.83 19.60 -13.92
C LYS A 302 5.45 19.54 -13.27
N ALA A 303 5.30 18.77 -12.19
CA ALA A 303 4.06 18.68 -11.43
C ALA A 303 3.65 19.99 -10.74
N PHE A 304 4.58 20.87 -10.50
CA PHE A 304 4.32 22.13 -9.82
C PHE A 304 3.45 23.07 -10.68
N PRO A 305 2.52 23.80 -10.07
CA PRO A 305 1.72 24.78 -10.77
C PRO A 305 2.62 25.90 -11.33
N ARG A 306 2.13 26.59 -12.35
CA ARG A 306 2.89 27.61 -13.07
C ARG A 306 3.47 28.67 -12.14
N TRP A 307 2.66 29.22 -11.23
CA TRP A 307 3.08 30.24 -10.29
C TRP A 307 4.26 29.79 -9.40
N ALA A 308 4.25 28.53 -8.94
CA ALA A 308 5.34 27.99 -8.12
C ALA A 308 6.64 27.85 -8.91
N LYS A 309 6.55 27.43 -10.19
CA LYS A 309 7.72 27.39 -11.09
C LYS A 309 8.27 28.78 -11.37
N GLU A 310 7.41 29.76 -11.58
CA GLU A 310 7.80 31.17 -11.77
C GLU A 310 8.49 31.71 -10.51
N THR A 311 7.94 31.47 -9.31
CA THR A 311 8.57 31.84 -8.04
C THR A 311 9.96 31.21 -7.90
N LEU A 312 10.09 29.90 -8.10
CA LEU A 312 11.39 29.22 -8.04
C LEU A 312 12.39 29.78 -9.05
N SER A 313 11.94 30.11 -10.27
CA SER A 313 12.79 30.70 -11.30
C SER A 313 13.27 32.11 -10.94
N ASN A 314 12.36 32.94 -10.42
CA ASN A 314 12.67 34.33 -10.05
C ASN A 314 13.67 34.40 -8.90
N HIS A 315 13.53 33.46 -7.94
CA HIS A 315 14.38 33.38 -6.74
C HIS A 315 15.62 32.48 -6.88
N ARG A 316 15.89 31.98 -8.08
CA ARG A 316 17.02 31.05 -8.32
C ARG A 316 18.37 31.69 -8.03
N LYS A 317 18.50 33.01 -8.25
CA LYS A 317 19.75 33.78 -8.08
C LYS A 317 19.82 34.53 -6.75
N ASP A 318 18.86 34.37 -5.87
CA ASP A 318 18.88 35.04 -4.58
C ASP A 318 20.11 34.58 -3.79
N ARG A 319 20.76 35.56 -3.13
CA ARG A 319 21.90 35.25 -2.27
C ARG A 319 21.42 34.35 -1.10
N ARG A 320 22.16 33.27 -0.90
CA ARG A 320 21.97 32.38 0.26
C ARG A 320 23.09 32.63 1.24
N GLU A 321 22.76 32.60 2.53
CA GLU A 321 23.76 32.75 3.60
C GLU A 321 24.70 31.55 3.62
N TYR A 322 24.14 30.36 3.46
CA TYR A 322 24.89 29.09 3.38
C TYR A 322 24.62 28.41 2.03
N LEU A 323 25.68 27.84 1.45
CA LEU A 323 25.62 27.01 0.25
C LEU A 323 26.33 25.71 0.54
N TYR A 324 25.60 24.61 0.45
CA TYR A 324 26.11 23.28 0.68
C TYR A 324 26.05 22.42 -0.57
N THR A 325 27.01 21.51 -0.70
CA THR A 325 26.94 20.44 -1.69
C THR A 325 25.95 19.40 -1.24
N GLN A 326 25.50 18.56 -2.19
CA GLN A 326 24.63 17.42 -1.85
C GLN A 326 25.28 16.51 -0.82
N ASP A 327 26.58 16.21 -0.97
CA ASP A 327 27.36 15.36 -0.07
C ASP A 327 27.38 15.90 1.38
N GLN A 328 27.58 17.22 1.53
CA GLN A 328 27.52 17.86 2.85
C GLN A 328 26.13 17.74 3.50
N LEU A 329 25.07 17.91 2.71
CA LEU A 329 23.70 17.75 3.22
C LEU A 329 23.39 16.29 3.59
N GLU A 330 23.87 15.32 2.80
CA GLU A 330 23.68 13.89 3.08
C GLU A 330 24.40 13.43 4.35
N HIS A 331 25.56 14.02 4.65
CA HIS A 331 26.35 13.69 5.85
C HIS A 331 26.07 14.59 7.05
N GLY A 332 25.20 15.60 6.90
CA GLY A 332 24.95 16.57 7.97
C GLY A 332 26.14 17.47 8.28
N ASP A 333 27.11 17.59 7.35
CA ASP A 333 28.29 18.45 7.48
C ASP A 333 27.93 19.88 7.10
N THR A 334 27.17 20.55 7.96
CA THR A 334 26.67 21.90 7.76
C THR A 334 27.05 22.80 8.94
N GLN A 335 27.12 24.10 8.66
CA GLN A 335 27.31 25.14 9.69
C GLN A 335 25.97 25.78 10.11
N ASP A 336 24.87 25.26 9.57
CA ASP A 336 23.53 25.71 9.94
C ASP A 336 23.23 25.24 11.38
N PRO A 337 22.85 26.13 12.31
CA PRO A 337 22.55 25.76 13.70
C PRO A 337 21.26 24.95 13.85
N HIS A 338 20.46 24.82 12.79
CA HIS A 338 19.21 24.08 12.74
C HIS A 338 19.33 22.82 11.86
#